data_b880dc4f0622249038d2ffb668035587
#
_entry.id   b880dc4f0622249038d2ffb668035587
#
_cell.length_a   1.000
_cell.length_b   1.000
_cell.length_c   1.000
_cell.angle_alpha   90.00
_cell.angle_beta   90.00
_cell.angle_gamma   90.00
#
_symmetry.space_group_name_H-M   'P 1'
#
loop_
_entity.id
_entity.type
_entity.pdbx_description
1 polymer ?
#
loop_
_entity_poly.entity_id
_entity_poly.type
_entity_poly.pdbx_seq_one_letter_code
_entity_poly.pdbx_strand_id
1 'polypeptide(L)'
;TGNNRVLMSAVNMHGKIRTPFKMPVVKDDKTSNIHIEYEQVEFEIKECIVRLNGEVVNSEEYTGEIIRGFRMAYTEILQNQKLRNMLKTFFQGKSRVILRHTQQYYMYLFASFHPDYMKDRKQREELLQVLHKKGETQLQKELRDYEIQSLLELDIPYFEIDGNSRSIFDGNGKEYQGYLPCTPYESWIEHMKQLSCQDMEQQCDYIRLSMGLLNHGYIGEKNPRWADENTCIHQIAEWICRTAVIDGADIGWAGLHFWDNGYWSLKPCGMYLYDGIAGIVLFLAKYLDRYQDSSCRQDVEKI
;
A
#
# COMPACT_ATOMS: atom_id res chain seq x y z
N THR A 1 -7.51 1.53 -11.68
CA THR A 1 -6.32 0.70 -11.40
C THR A 1 -6.00 0.87 -9.92
N GLY A 2 -6.63 -0.01 -9.09
CA GLY A 2 -6.48 0.05 -7.66
C GLY A 2 -5.01 0.00 -7.24
N ASN A 3 -4.54 1.07 -6.61
CA ASN A 3 -3.30 1.06 -5.88
C ASN A 3 -3.47 0.13 -4.68
N ASN A 4 -3.08 -1.13 -4.82
CA ASN A 4 -2.92 -2.04 -3.70
C ASN A 4 -1.77 -1.53 -2.81
N ARG A 5 -2.05 -0.52 -2.01
CA ARG A 5 -1.12 -0.07 -0.97
C ARG A 5 -1.19 -1.09 0.16
N VAL A 6 -0.18 -1.91 0.25
CA VAL A 6 0.01 -2.79 1.42
C VAL A 6 0.56 -1.92 2.54
N LEU A 7 -0.24 -1.71 3.57
CA LEU A 7 0.20 -1.08 4.80
C LEU A 7 0.86 -2.18 5.66
N MET A 8 2.18 -2.26 5.60
CA MET A 8 2.94 -3.16 6.47
C MET A 8 3.61 -2.36 7.57
N SER A 9 3.43 -2.79 8.82
CA SER A 9 4.27 -2.28 9.91
C SER A 9 5.62 -3.00 9.88
N ALA A 10 6.66 -2.28 9.48
CA ALA A 10 8.03 -2.80 9.52
C ALA A 10 8.54 -3.02 10.96
N VAL A 11 7.90 -2.41 11.95
CA VAL A 11 8.35 -2.40 13.35
C VAL A 11 7.99 -3.69 14.08
N ASN A 12 6.94 -4.40 13.63
CA ASN A 12 6.48 -5.66 14.24
C ASN A 12 6.92 -6.92 13.49
N MET A 13 7.70 -6.76 12.42
CA MET A 13 8.23 -7.88 11.67
C MET A 13 9.56 -8.33 12.31
N HIS A 14 9.48 -9.20 13.31
CA HIS A 14 10.67 -9.79 13.94
C HIS A 14 10.54 -11.32 13.99
N GLY A 15 11.68 -12.00 14.02
CA GLY A 15 11.75 -13.45 14.06
C GLY A 15 11.81 -14.11 12.70
N LYS A 16 11.48 -15.41 12.65
CA LYS A 16 11.51 -16.22 11.45
C LYS A 16 10.19 -16.08 10.69
N ILE A 17 10.27 -15.62 9.47
CA ILE A 17 9.11 -15.43 8.57
C ILE A 17 9.23 -16.42 7.42
N ARG A 18 8.14 -17.13 7.12
CA ARG A 18 8.01 -17.90 5.88
C ARG A 18 7.43 -17.02 4.78
N THR A 19 7.96 -17.17 3.58
CA THR A 19 7.37 -16.49 2.43
C THR A 19 5.92 -16.96 2.24
N PRO A 20 4.97 -16.04 1.99
CA PRO A 20 3.56 -16.40 1.74
C PRO A 20 3.37 -17.12 0.39
N PHE A 21 4.40 -17.16 -0.44
CA PHE A 21 4.43 -17.82 -1.74
C PHE A 21 5.67 -18.71 -1.83
N LYS A 22 5.61 -19.73 -2.66
CA LYS A 22 6.74 -20.60 -2.94
C LYS A 22 7.78 -19.87 -3.77
N MET A 23 9.03 -19.89 -3.34
CA MET A 23 10.17 -19.35 -4.08
C MET A 23 10.98 -20.48 -4.72
N PRO A 24 11.62 -20.27 -5.86
CA PRO A 24 12.54 -21.23 -6.44
C PRO A 24 13.77 -21.36 -5.55
N VAL A 25 14.04 -22.58 -5.10
CA VAL A 25 15.22 -22.93 -4.31
C VAL A 25 16.02 -23.97 -5.09
N VAL A 26 17.32 -23.73 -5.23
CA VAL A 26 18.23 -24.67 -5.87
C VAL A 26 18.52 -25.79 -4.87
N LYS A 27 18.24 -27.02 -5.24
CA LYS A 27 18.60 -28.24 -4.49
C LYS A 27 19.78 -28.92 -5.15
N ASP A 28 20.54 -29.61 -4.35
CA ASP A 28 21.70 -30.42 -4.77
C ASP A 28 22.72 -29.64 -5.65
N ASP A 29 22.95 -28.36 -5.30
CA ASP A 29 23.73 -27.41 -6.08
C ASP A 29 25.17 -27.82 -6.41
N LYS A 30 25.70 -28.82 -5.69
CA LYS A 30 27.07 -29.35 -5.86
C LYS A 30 27.10 -30.75 -6.44
N THR A 31 26.01 -31.23 -7.00
CA THR A 31 25.90 -32.58 -7.55
C THR A 31 25.36 -32.52 -8.98
N SER A 32 25.43 -33.69 -9.66
CA SER A 32 24.81 -33.86 -10.99
C SER A 32 23.28 -33.85 -10.96
N ASN A 33 22.68 -33.88 -9.78
CA ASN A 33 21.23 -33.87 -9.57
C ASN A 33 20.69 -32.45 -9.26
N ILE A 34 21.46 -31.43 -9.55
CA ILE A 34 21.03 -30.06 -9.36
C ILE A 34 19.68 -29.80 -10.04
N HIS A 35 18.73 -29.31 -9.28
CA HIS A 35 17.39 -29.01 -9.76
C HIS A 35 16.77 -27.87 -8.96
N ILE A 36 15.66 -27.31 -9.45
CA ILE A 36 14.93 -26.23 -8.79
C ILE A 36 13.64 -26.80 -8.20
N GLU A 37 13.45 -26.60 -6.90
CA GLU A 37 12.19 -26.86 -6.22
C GLU A 37 11.52 -25.55 -5.79
N TYR A 38 10.20 -25.52 -5.80
CA TYR A 38 9.43 -24.39 -5.31
C TYR A 38 8.94 -24.67 -3.91
N GLU A 39 9.53 -23.98 -2.93
CA GLU A 39 9.15 -24.12 -1.52
C GLU A 39 9.00 -22.77 -0.82
N GLN A 40 8.28 -22.76 0.29
CA GLN A 40 8.24 -21.61 1.16
C GLN A 40 9.58 -21.50 1.89
N VAL A 41 10.25 -20.36 1.73
CA VAL A 41 11.55 -20.11 2.35
C VAL A 41 11.34 -19.39 3.69
N GLU A 42 12.00 -19.91 4.72
CA GLU A 42 12.07 -19.26 6.02
C GLU A 42 13.30 -18.36 6.08
N PHE A 43 13.12 -17.10 6.46
CA PHE A 43 14.22 -16.17 6.68
C PHE A 43 13.99 -15.36 7.97
N GLU A 44 15.08 -14.98 8.62
CA GLU A 44 15.05 -14.18 9.82
C GLU A 44 15.16 -12.69 9.48
N ILE A 45 14.17 -11.90 9.91
CA ILE A 45 14.24 -10.44 9.80
C ILE A 45 15.01 -9.92 10.99
N LYS A 46 16.24 -9.45 10.74
CA LYS A 46 17.15 -8.90 11.77
C LYS A 46 17.17 -7.38 11.81
N GLU A 47 16.75 -6.73 10.73
CA GLU A 47 17.01 -5.30 10.50
C GLU A 47 15.89 -4.37 10.97
N CYS A 48 14.68 -4.89 11.21
CA CYS A 48 13.51 -4.11 11.63
C CYS A 48 13.23 -4.21 13.15
N ILE A 49 14.23 -4.56 13.94
CA ILE A 49 14.08 -4.75 15.38
C ILE A 49 14.59 -3.49 16.12
N VAL A 50 13.71 -2.85 16.87
CA VAL A 50 14.09 -1.78 17.78
C VAL A 50 14.82 -2.37 18.97
N ARG A 51 15.99 -1.82 19.31
CA ARG A 51 16.79 -2.25 20.46
C ARG A 51 17.09 -1.06 21.37
N LEU A 52 16.97 -1.30 22.66
CA LEU A 52 17.39 -0.37 23.71
C LEU A 52 18.49 -1.05 24.54
N ASN A 53 19.68 -0.48 24.57
CA ASN A 53 20.84 -1.06 25.27
C ASN A 53 21.17 -2.52 24.86
N GLY A 54 20.89 -2.88 23.60
CA GLY A 54 21.10 -4.23 23.09
C GLY A 54 19.92 -5.20 23.26
N GLU A 55 18.97 -4.90 24.12
CA GLU A 55 17.76 -5.68 24.35
C GLU A 55 16.69 -5.36 23.27
N VAL A 56 15.96 -6.36 22.83
CA VAL A 56 14.84 -6.17 21.90
C VAL A 56 13.68 -5.47 22.62
N VAL A 57 13.22 -4.38 22.04
CA VAL A 57 12.08 -3.63 22.56
C VAL A 57 10.80 -4.08 21.84
N ASN A 58 9.79 -4.43 22.63
CA ASN A 58 8.44 -4.66 22.09
C ASN A 58 7.79 -3.30 21.76
N SER A 59 7.73 -2.97 20.48
CA SER A 59 7.17 -1.69 20.01
C SER A 59 5.68 -1.51 20.31
N GLU A 60 4.93 -2.59 20.52
CA GLU A 60 3.50 -2.54 20.90
C GLU A 60 3.29 -1.79 22.22
N GLU A 61 4.22 -1.92 23.17
CA GLU A 61 4.16 -1.25 24.47
C GLU A 61 4.24 0.28 24.36
N TYR A 62 4.79 0.79 23.25
CA TYR A 62 4.98 2.22 22.99
C TYR A 62 3.91 2.82 22.04
N THR A 63 2.89 2.06 21.68
CA THR A 63 1.85 2.52 20.73
C THR A 63 1.18 3.81 21.20
N GLY A 64 0.93 3.95 22.51
CA GLY A 64 0.36 5.17 23.09
C GLY A 64 1.22 6.39 22.84
N GLU A 65 2.55 6.26 23.01
CA GLU A 65 3.51 7.34 22.78
C GLU A 65 3.64 7.70 21.29
N ILE A 66 3.63 6.69 20.44
CA ILE A 66 3.64 6.88 18.97
C ILE A 66 2.41 7.68 18.55
N ILE A 67 1.21 7.29 19.00
CA ILE A 67 -0.03 8.00 18.71
C ILE A 67 -0.01 9.42 19.26
N ARG A 68 0.50 9.61 20.47
CA ARG A 68 0.62 10.95 21.06
C ARG A 68 1.52 11.85 20.20
N GLY A 69 2.69 11.35 19.80
CA GLY A 69 3.61 12.07 18.92
C GLY A 69 2.98 12.39 17.56
N PHE A 70 2.28 11.42 16.97
CA PHE A 70 1.55 11.62 15.71
C PHE A 70 0.49 12.71 15.81
N ARG A 71 -0.38 12.67 16.85
CA ARG A 71 -1.41 13.70 17.08
C ARG A 71 -0.81 15.09 17.27
N MET A 72 0.28 15.19 18.01
CA MET A 72 0.97 16.48 18.20
C MET A 72 1.46 17.04 16.86
N ALA A 73 2.17 16.24 16.07
CA ALA A 73 2.66 16.65 14.75
C ALA A 73 1.53 16.99 13.79
N TYR A 74 0.48 16.16 13.75
CA TYR A 74 -0.68 16.39 12.91
C TYR A 74 -1.41 17.70 13.27
N THR A 75 -1.62 17.94 14.56
CA THR A 75 -2.27 19.16 15.05
C THR A 75 -1.44 20.40 14.68
N GLU A 76 -0.12 20.34 14.81
CA GLU A 76 0.76 21.43 14.38
C GLU A 76 0.63 21.69 12.88
N ILE A 77 0.58 20.64 12.06
CA ILE A 77 0.37 20.82 10.60
C ILE A 77 -0.98 21.45 10.31
N LEU A 78 -2.04 21.09 11.04
CA LEU A 78 -3.38 21.68 10.87
C LEU A 78 -3.43 23.17 11.25
N GLN A 79 -2.76 23.55 12.32
CA GLN A 79 -2.90 24.89 12.92
C GLN A 79 -1.82 25.88 12.48
N ASN A 80 -0.64 25.39 12.09
CA ASN A 80 0.54 26.21 11.85
C ASN A 80 0.76 26.47 10.34
N GLN A 81 0.23 27.59 9.85
CA GLN A 81 0.41 27.99 8.45
C GLN A 81 1.89 28.23 8.07
N LYS A 82 2.73 28.67 9.02
CA LYS A 82 4.16 28.86 8.77
C LYS A 82 4.85 27.53 8.49
N LEU A 83 4.52 26.51 9.28
CA LEU A 83 5.02 25.14 9.07
C LEU A 83 4.60 24.61 7.69
N ARG A 84 3.33 24.76 7.33
CA ARG A 84 2.84 24.36 5.99
C ARG A 84 3.59 25.05 4.86
N ASN A 85 3.89 26.34 5.02
CA ASN A 85 4.68 27.08 4.03
C ASN A 85 6.12 26.59 3.94
N MET A 86 6.73 26.15 5.04
CA MET A 86 8.07 25.52 5.02
C MET A 86 8.04 24.18 4.29
N LEU A 87 6.99 23.36 4.47
CA LEU A 87 6.86 22.07 3.80
C LEU A 87 6.84 22.20 2.27
N LYS A 88 6.39 23.32 1.72
CA LYS A 88 6.43 23.58 0.26
C LYS A 88 7.84 23.50 -0.32
N THR A 89 8.86 23.83 0.46
CA THR A 89 10.25 23.80 -0.01
C THR A 89 10.74 22.38 -0.36
N PHE A 90 10.12 21.33 0.20
CA PHE A 90 10.44 19.94 -0.12
C PHE A 90 10.05 19.52 -1.52
N PHE A 91 9.18 20.29 -2.19
CA PHE A 91 8.80 20.04 -3.58
C PHE A 91 9.73 20.72 -4.59
N GLN A 92 10.79 21.37 -4.12
CA GLN A 92 11.80 21.96 -4.99
C GLN A 92 12.87 20.92 -5.33
N GLY A 93 13.04 20.65 -6.61
CA GLY A 93 14.03 19.73 -7.12
C GLY A 93 13.48 18.35 -7.51
N LYS A 94 14.41 17.53 -7.99
CA LYS A 94 14.09 16.20 -8.49
C LYS A 94 14.07 15.16 -7.37
N SER A 95 13.15 14.23 -7.47
CA SER A 95 13.09 13.06 -6.62
C SER A 95 12.82 11.79 -7.44
N ARG A 96 13.28 10.64 -6.93
CA ARG A 96 13.01 9.36 -7.55
C ARG A 96 11.52 9.03 -7.48
N VAL A 97 10.98 8.52 -8.58
CA VAL A 97 9.62 7.94 -8.62
C VAL A 97 9.69 6.46 -9.00
N ILE A 98 8.83 5.67 -8.39
CA ILE A 98 8.68 4.24 -8.67
C ILE A 98 7.39 4.06 -9.46
N LEU A 99 7.49 3.81 -10.76
CA LEU A 99 6.34 3.61 -11.64
C LEU A 99 5.80 2.19 -11.56
N ARG A 100 6.67 1.24 -11.28
CA ARG A 100 6.35 -0.18 -11.15
C ARG A 100 7.13 -0.75 -9.97
N HIS A 101 6.52 -1.63 -9.21
CA HIS A 101 7.18 -2.27 -8.08
C HIS A 101 8.51 -2.91 -8.52
N THR A 102 9.62 -2.58 -7.86
CA THR A 102 10.96 -3.06 -8.24
C THR A 102 11.08 -4.58 -8.28
N GLN A 103 10.33 -5.28 -7.43
CA GLN A 103 10.25 -6.74 -7.45
C GLN A 103 9.67 -7.28 -8.77
N GLN A 104 8.76 -6.56 -9.45
CA GLN A 104 8.26 -6.98 -10.75
C GLN A 104 9.37 -6.90 -11.81
N TYR A 105 10.18 -5.84 -11.81
CA TYR A 105 11.35 -5.78 -12.69
C TYR A 105 12.34 -6.91 -12.41
N TYR A 106 12.59 -7.19 -11.13
CA TYR A 106 13.44 -8.31 -10.72
C TYR A 106 12.91 -9.64 -11.26
N MET A 107 11.61 -9.89 -11.16
CA MET A 107 10.99 -11.12 -11.68
C MET A 107 11.15 -11.24 -13.20
N TYR A 108 10.96 -10.18 -13.96
CA TYR A 108 11.18 -10.18 -15.41
C TYR A 108 12.64 -10.40 -15.77
N LEU A 109 13.53 -9.72 -15.05
CA LEU A 109 14.96 -9.90 -15.22
C LEU A 109 15.36 -11.35 -14.94
N PHE A 110 14.91 -11.91 -13.80
CA PHE A 110 15.17 -13.30 -13.44
C PHE A 110 14.62 -14.29 -14.47
N ALA A 111 13.38 -14.09 -14.93
CA ALA A 111 12.78 -14.92 -15.98
C ALA A 111 13.59 -14.86 -17.29
N SER A 112 14.18 -13.71 -17.61
CA SER A 112 15.00 -13.54 -18.81
C SER A 112 16.32 -14.31 -18.81
N PHE A 113 16.76 -14.83 -17.65
CA PHE A 113 17.93 -15.72 -17.51
C PHE A 113 17.61 -17.19 -17.77
N HIS A 114 16.37 -17.54 -18.09
CA HIS A 114 16.07 -18.91 -18.48
C HIS A 114 16.82 -19.24 -19.79
N PRO A 115 17.39 -20.47 -19.91
CA PRO A 115 18.20 -20.85 -21.08
C PRO A 115 17.53 -20.59 -22.44
N ASP A 116 16.21 -20.71 -22.51
CA ASP A 116 15.48 -20.46 -23.77
C ASP A 116 15.55 -19.00 -24.21
N TYR A 117 15.55 -18.06 -23.28
CA TYR A 117 15.64 -16.64 -23.58
C TYR A 117 17.08 -16.13 -23.69
N MET A 118 18.04 -16.83 -23.09
CA MET A 118 19.46 -16.45 -23.16
C MET A 118 20.13 -16.80 -24.49
N LYS A 119 19.51 -17.63 -25.31
CA LYS A 119 20.04 -18.02 -26.63
C LYS A 119 20.13 -16.87 -27.61
N ASP A 120 19.16 -15.96 -27.55
CA ASP A 120 19.02 -14.85 -28.49
C ASP A 120 18.43 -13.64 -27.78
N ARG A 121 19.03 -12.47 -28.01
CA ARG A 121 18.54 -11.18 -27.52
C ARG A 121 17.08 -10.92 -27.93
N LYS A 122 16.69 -11.33 -29.13
CA LYS A 122 15.35 -11.15 -29.65
C LYS A 122 14.30 -11.89 -28.81
N GLN A 123 14.59 -13.11 -28.36
CA GLN A 123 13.69 -13.86 -27.49
C GLN A 123 13.53 -13.21 -26.10
N ARG A 124 14.61 -12.63 -25.56
CA ARG A 124 14.53 -11.84 -24.32
C ARG A 124 13.68 -10.59 -24.51
N GLU A 125 13.83 -9.92 -25.64
CA GLU A 125 13.04 -8.74 -25.97
C GLU A 125 11.54 -9.11 -26.10
N GLU A 126 11.21 -10.21 -26.79
CA GLU A 126 9.82 -10.73 -26.90
C GLU A 126 9.21 -11.05 -25.53
N LEU A 127 9.98 -11.66 -24.60
CA LEU A 127 9.54 -11.88 -23.22
C LEU A 127 9.16 -10.55 -22.54
N LEU A 128 9.98 -9.52 -22.70
CA LEU A 128 9.79 -8.23 -22.03
C LEU A 128 8.68 -7.38 -22.67
N GLN A 129 8.17 -7.72 -23.87
CA GLN A 129 7.01 -7.06 -24.47
C GLN A 129 5.74 -7.17 -23.62
N VAL A 130 5.70 -8.08 -22.65
CA VAL A 130 4.62 -8.16 -21.66
C VAL A 130 4.47 -6.87 -20.82
N LEU A 131 5.48 -6.02 -20.79
CA LEU A 131 5.42 -4.71 -20.14
C LEU A 131 4.47 -3.74 -20.85
N HIS A 132 4.30 -3.87 -22.16
CA HIS A 132 3.30 -3.10 -22.90
C HIS A 132 1.88 -3.53 -22.55
N LYS A 133 0.98 -2.56 -22.50
CA LYS A 133 -0.45 -2.79 -22.25
C LYS A 133 -1.27 -2.41 -23.48
N LYS A 134 -2.39 -3.10 -23.65
CA LYS A 134 -3.34 -2.75 -24.71
C LYS A 134 -3.94 -1.37 -24.44
N GLY A 135 -3.94 -0.49 -25.44
CA GLY A 135 -4.51 0.85 -25.33
C GLY A 135 -3.58 1.93 -24.78
N GLU A 136 -2.27 1.66 -24.70
CA GLU A 136 -1.29 2.69 -24.29
C GLU A 136 -1.19 3.84 -25.30
N THR A 137 -1.03 5.05 -24.77
CA THR A 137 -0.66 6.23 -25.55
C THR A 137 0.75 6.11 -26.09
N GLN A 138 1.11 6.93 -27.08
CA GLN A 138 2.46 6.94 -27.64
C GLN A 138 3.52 7.22 -26.56
N LEU A 139 3.24 8.18 -25.67
CA LEU A 139 4.13 8.53 -24.55
C LEU A 139 4.36 7.35 -23.59
N GLN A 140 3.29 6.60 -23.30
CA GLN A 140 3.39 5.42 -22.45
C GLN A 140 4.19 4.30 -23.13
N LYS A 141 4.05 4.12 -24.42
CA LYS A 141 4.86 3.15 -25.20
C LYS A 141 6.34 3.49 -25.14
N GLU A 142 6.71 4.73 -25.40
CA GLU A 142 8.10 5.17 -25.34
C GLU A 142 8.72 4.95 -23.94
N LEU A 143 7.95 5.17 -22.87
CA LEU A 143 8.40 4.90 -21.52
C LEU A 143 8.57 3.39 -21.29
N ARG A 144 7.68 2.53 -21.83
CA ARG A 144 7.84 1.07 -21.79
C ARG A 144 9.05 0.61 -22.56
N ASP A 145 9.32 1.20 -23.72
CA ASP A 145 10.52 0.90 -24.50
C ASP A 145 11.79 1.16 -23.69
N TYR A 146 11.83 2.26 -22.91
CA TYR A 146 12.93 2.52 -21.99
C TYR A 146 13.00 1.46 -20.87
N GLU A 147 11.86 1.05 -20.25
CA GLU A 147 11.85 -0.02 -19.25
C GLU A 147 12.44 -1.32 -19.82
N ILE A 148 12.03 -1.70 -21.04
CA ILE A 148 12.52 -2.90 -21.73
C ILE A 148 14.02 -2.80 -22.01
N GLN A 149 14.46 -1.66 -22.52
CA GLN A 149 15.88 -1.46 -22.84
C GLN A 149 16.75 -1.56 -21.58
N SER A 150 16.34 -0.94 -20.46
CA SER A 150 17.06 -1.05 -19.18
C SER A 150 17.19 -2.51 -18.72
N LEU A 151 16.09 -3.29 -18.79
CA LEU A 151 16.11 -4.70 -18.42
C LEU A 151 16.95 -5.56 -19.37
N LEU A 152 17.01 -5.23 -20.66
CA LEU A 152 17.91 -5.88 -21.62
C LEU A 152 19.39 -5.61 -21.31
N GLU A 153 19.68 -4.47 -20.72
CA GLU A 153 21.00 -4.06 -20.24
C GLU A 153 21.29 -4.57 -18.82
N LEU A 154 20.39 -5.38 -18.25
CA LEU A 154 20.48 -5.97 -16.91
C LEU A 154 20.41 -4.92 -15.79
N ASP A 155 19.75 -3.82 -16.04
CA ASP A 155 19.53 -2.76 -15.05
C ASP A 155 18.05 -2.58 -14.71
N ILE A 156 17.79 -2.05 -13.52
CA ILE A 156 16.44 -1.72 -13.07
C ILE A 156 16.11 -0.31 -13.56
N PRO A 157 14.97 -0.12 -14.28
CA PRO A 157 14.58 1.19 -14.77
C PRO A 157 14.53 2.25 -13.66
N TYR A 158 15.14 3.39 -13.91
CA TYR A 158 15.20 4.52 -13.00
C TYR A 158 14.41 5.70 -13.55
N PHE A 159 13.60 6.34 -12.71
CA PHE A 159 12.80 7.50 -13.07
C PHE A 159 12.88 8.59 -12.02
N GLU A 160 12.84 9.84 -12.48
CA GLU A 160 12.78 11.04 -11.65
C GLU A 160 11.56 11.87 -12.00
N ILE A 161 11.06 12.60 -11.01
CA ILE A 161 10.04 13.65 -11.15
C ILE A 161 10.56 14.95 -10.54
N ASP A 162 10.10 16.07 -11.08
CA ASP A 162 10.23 17.37 -10.43
C ASP A 162 8.91 17.72 -9.74
N GLY A 163 8.98 18.25 -8.51
CA GLY A 163 7.81 18.56 -7.70
C GLY A 163 6.83 19.55 -8.35
N ASN A 164 7.31 20.39 -9.27
CA ASN A 164 6.53 21.42 -9.95
C ASN A 164 6.25 21.11 -11.43
N SER A 165 6.59 19.91 -11.89
CA SER A 165 6.38 19.47 -13.28
C SER A 165 5.45 18.26 -13.37
N ARG A 166 4.74 18.16 -14.49
CA ARG A 166 3.97 16.96 -14.86
C ARG A 166 4.80 15.96 -15.66
N SER A 167 6.08 16.22 -15.82
CA SER A 167 6.98 15.38 -16.59
C SER A 167 7.63 14.31 -15.72
N ILE A 168 7.95 13.17 -16.35
CA ILE A 168 8.83 12.16 -15.80
C ILE A 168 10.11 12.18 -16.60
N PHE A 169 11.24 11.96 -15.95
CA PHE A 169 12.56 11.83 -16.57
C PHE A 169 13.06 10.40 -16.36
N ASP A 170 13.60 9.79 -17.40
CA ASP A 170 14.29 8.51 -17.29
C ASP A 170 15.75 8.65 -16.84
N GLY A 171 16.43 7.53 -16.60
CA GLY A 171 17.83 7.50 -16.19
C GLY A 171 18.81 8.08 -17.22
N ASN A 172 18.39 8.20 -18.49
CA ASN A 172 19.16 8.83 -19.56
C ASN A 172 18.91 10.35 -19.66
N GLY A 173 18.00 10.87 -18.84
CA GLY A 173 17.60 12.28 -18.82
C GLY A 173 16.56 12.66 -19.89
N LYS A 174 15.97 11.68 -20.60
CA LYS A 174 14.85 11.95 -21.51
C LYS A 174 13.61 12.35 -20.72
N GLU A 175 12.96 13.43 -21.16
CA GLU A 175 11.73 13.95 -20.57
C GLU A 175 10.49 13.39 -21.26
N TYR A 176 9.53 12.91 -20.46
CA TYR A 176 8.19 12.47 -20.87
C TYR A 176 7.18 13.51 -20.40
N GLN A 177 6.93 14.53 -21.22
CA GLN A 177 6.11 15.69 -20.88
C GLN A 177 4.63 15.33 -20.72
N GLY A 178 3.99 15.85 -19.65
CA GLY A 178 2.56 15.66 -19.42
C GLY A 178 2.16 14.23 -19.05
N TYR A 179 3.11 13.41 -18.59
CA TYR A 179 2.83 12.04 -18.16
C TYR A 179 1.95 11.98 -16.90
N LEU A 180 2.17 12.89 -15.97
CA LEU A 180 1.39 12.98 -14.74
C LEU A 180 0.11 13.82 -14.95
N PRO A 181 -1.02 13.44 -14.35
CA PRO A 181 -2.28 14.20 -14.44
C PRO A 181 -2.19 15.56 -13.74
N CYS A 182 -1.40 15.65 -12.68
CA CYS A 182 -1.11 16.86 -11.93
C CYS A 182 0.36 16.83 -11.46
N THR A 183 0.89 17.98 -11.04
CA THR A 183 2.22 18.03 -10.43
C THR A 183 2.19 17.37 -9.04
N PRO A 184 3.31 16.83 -8.54
CA PRO A 184 3.42 16.35 -7.16
C PRO A 184 3.02 17.41 -6.13
N TYR A 185 3.36 18.67 -6.39
CA TYR A 185 2.98 19.79 -5.54
C TYR A 185 1.45 20.03 -5.52
N GLU A 186 0.78 20.02 -6.69
CA GLU A 186 -0.69 20.13 -6.78
C GLU A 186 -1.38 18.99 -6.03
N SER A 187 -0.90 17.76 -6.20
CA SER A 187 -1.40 16.58 -5.47
C SER A 187 -1.24 16.74 -3.96
N TRP A 188 -0.08 17.23 -3.50
CA TRP A 188 0.16 17.49 -2.08
C TRP A 188 -0.78 18.57 -1.52
N ILE A 189 -0.99 19.67 -2.25
CA ILE A 189 -1.93 20.73 -1.84
C ILE A 189 -3.34 20.17 -1.66
N GLU A 190 -3.76 19.29 -2.56
CA GLU A 190 -5.10 18.69 -2.48
C GLU A 190 -5.23 17.78 -1.25
N HIS A 191 -4.22 16.97 -0.96
CA HIS A 191 -4.19 16.18 0.28
C HIS A 191 -4.18 17.05 1.55
N MET A 192 -3.47 18.19 1.52
CA MET A 192 -3.44 19.11 2.66
C MET A 192 -4.81 19.74 2.97
N LYS A 193 -5.71 19.85 1.98
CA LYS A 193 -7.07 20.33 2.19
C LYS A 193 -7.98 19.28 2.86
N GLN A 194 -7.65 18.00 2.70
CA GLN A 194 -8.42 16.88 3.27
C GLN A 194 -8.07 16.61 4.74
N LEU A 195 -6.97 17.19 5.25
CA LEU A 195 -6.58 17.03 6.64
C LEU A 195 -7.67 17.55 7.59
N SER A 196 -8.06 16.72 8.54
CA SER A 196 -9.11 17.03 9.52
C SER A 196 -8.88 16.29 10.83
N CYS A 197 -9.62 16.63 11.87
CA CYS A 197 -9.60 15.87 13.12
C CYS A 197 -10.12 14.45 12.91
N GLN A 198 -11.07 14.25 12.01
CA GLN A 198 -11.60 12.92 11.68
C GLN A 198 -10.53 12.06 10.99
N ASP A 199 -9.81 12.60 10.00
CA ASP A 199 -8.70 11.91 9.35
C ASP A 199 -7.60 11.59 10.38
N MET A 200 -7.26 12.52 11.27
CA MET A 200 -6.27 12.28 12.32
C MET A 200 -6.64 11.07 13.18
N GLU A 201 -7.89 10.94 13.61
CA GLU A 201 -8.33 9.78 14.41
C GLU A 201 -8.29 8.50 13.58
N GLN A 202 -8.69 8.54 12.32
CA GLN A 202 -8.62 7.38 11.41
C GLN A 202 -7.16 6.91 11.23
N GLN A 203 -6.21 7.83 11.07
CA GLN A 203 -4.79 7.50 11.00
C GLN A 203 -4.27 6.92 12.33
N CYS A 204 -4.72 7.44 13.47
CA CYS A 204 -4.42 6.85 14.78
C CYS A 204 -4.92 5.41 14.89
N ASP A 205 -6.08 5.15 14.31
CA ASP A 205 -6.66 3.80 14.27
C ASP A 205 -5.82 2.86 13.40
N TYR A 206 -5.33 3.33 12.25
CA TYR A 206 -4.39 2.54 11.45
C TYR A 206 -3.08 2.26 12.18
N ILE A 207 -2.56 3.22 12.96
CA ILE A 207 -1.38 2.99 13.80
C ILE A 207 -1.67 1.89 14.83
N ARG A 208 -2.79 1.93 15.55
CA ARG A 208 -3.17 0.89 16.52
C ARG A 208 -3.23 -0.48 15.87
N LEU A 209 -3.95 -0.59 14.75
CA LEU A 209 -4.07 -1.84 14.00
C LEU A 209 -2.71 -2.36 13.51
N SER A 210 -1.87 -1.48 12.97
CA SER A 210 -0.56 -1.85 12.47
C SER A 210 0.40 -2.29 13.57
N MET A 211 0.16 -1.86 14.81
CA MET A 211 0.93 -2.26 16.00
C MET A 211 0.37 -3.50 16.71
N GLY A 212 -0.66 -4.14 16.18
CA GLY A 212 -1.21 -5.38 16.74
C GLY A 212 -2.23 -5.19 17.88
N LEU A 213 -2.59 -3.96 18.20
CA LEU A 213 -3.52 -3.68 19.29
C LEU A 213 -4.99 -3.93 18.86
N LEU A 214 -5.32 -5.17 18.58
CA LEU A 214 -6.67 -5.58 18.21
C LEU A 214 -7.65 -5.52 19.39
N ASN A 215 -7.15 -5.66 20.61
CA ASN A 215 -7.96 -5.83 21.82
C ASN A 215 -8.11 -4.57 22.69
N HIS A 216 -7.42 -3.48 22.38
CA HIS A 216 -7.44 -2.27 23.19
C HIS A 216 -8.37 -1.20 22.60
N GLY A 217 -9.67 -1.41 22.68
CA GLY A 217 -10.65 -0.33 22.56
C GLY A 217 -10.87 0.23 21.17
N TYR A 218 -10.45 -0.49 20.13
CA TYR A 218 -10.77 -0.10 18.76
C TYR A 218 -12.29 -0.25 18.49
N ILE A 219 -12.89 -1.25 19.05
CA ILE A 219 -14.34 -1.33 19.18
C ILE A 219 -14.66 -0.50 20.42
N GLY A 220 -15.02 0.75 20.16
CA GLY A 220 -15.16 1.79 21.17
C GLY A 220 -15.77 1.30 22.45
N GLU A 221 -15.31 1.92 23.53
CA GLU A 221 -15.86 1.86 24.88
C GLU A 221 -16.42 0.50 25.32
N LYS A 222 -15.75 -0.11 26.29
CA LYS A 222 -16.22 -1.25 27.11
C LYS A 222 -17.47 -1.94 26.58
N ASN A 223 -17.32 -3.05 25.86
CA ASN A 223 -18.37 -3.96 25.41
C ASN A 223 -19.71 -3.23 25.29
N PRO A 224 -20.10 -2.70 24.13
CA PRO A 224 -21.44 -2.19 24.01
C PRO A 224 -22.35 -3.36 24.42
N ARG A 225 -23.05 -3.21 25.52
CA ARG A 225 -24.23 -4.06 25.76
C ARG A 225 -25.17 -3.71 24.62
N TRP A 226 -25.16 -4.55 23.60
CA TRP A 226 -26.09 -4.41 22.48
C TRP A 226 -27.47 -4.36 23.07
N ALA A 227 -28.06 -3.17 23.16
CA ALA A 227 -29.35 -2.97 23.80
C ALA A 227 -30.41 -3.77 23.06
N ASP A 228 -30.30 -3.85 21.74
CA ASP A 228 -31.14 -4.62 20.84
C ASP A 228 -30.47 -4.77 19.47
N GLU A 229 -31.03 -5.65 18.64
CA GLU A 229 -30.50 -5.97 17.30
C GLU A 229 -30.46 -4.73 16.37
N ASN A 230 -31.47 -3.87 16.41
CA ASN A 230 -31.55 -2.70 15.55
C ASN A 230 -30.46 -1.69 15.91
N THR A 231 -30.24 -1.43 17.19
CA THR A 231 -29.13 -0.56 17.66
C THR A 231 -27.77 -1.09 17.17
N CYS A 232 -27.56 -2.39 17.24
CA CYS A 232 -26.36 -3.03 16.75
C CYS A 232 -26.16 -2.80 15.24
N ILE A 233 -27.19 -3.00 14.43
CA ILE A 233 -27.16 -2.82 12.99
C ILE A 233 -26.84 -1.36 12.62
N HIS A 234 -27.45 -0.39 13.30
CA HIS A 234 -27.16 1.04 13.09
C HIS A 234 -25.71 1.38 13.42
N GLN A 235 -25.20 0.91 14.55
CA GLN A 235 -23.81 1.16 14.96
C GLN A 235 -22.80 0.53 13.99
N ILE A 236 -23.09 -0.66 13.45
CA ILE A 236 -22.26 -1.29 12.43
C ILE A 236 -22.26 -0.45 11.13
N ALA A 237 -23.43 0.00 10.68
CA ALA A 237 -23.54 0.83 9.48
C ALA A 237 -22.77 2.15 9.65
N GLU A 238 -22.95 2.83 10.77
CA GLU A 238 -22.22 4.06 11.11
C GLU A 238 -20.70 3.83 11.16
N TRP A 239 -20.27 2.73 11.78
CA TRP A 239 -18.86 2.39 11.85
C TRP A 239 -18.25 2.12 10.47
N ILE A 240 -18.96 1.38 9.61
CA ILE A 240 -18.54 1.13 8.22
C ILE A 240 -18.39 2.45 7.47
N CYS A 241 -19.36 3.35 7.53
CA CYS A 241 -19.29 4.65 6.87
C CYS A 241 -18.11 5.49 7.38
N ARG A 242 -17.89 5.51 8.68
CA ARG A 242 -16.82 6.28 9.32
C ARG A 242 -15.41 5.76 8.97
N THR A 243 -15.28 4.46 8.75
CA THR A 243 -13.99 3.82 8.44
C THR A 243 -13.71 3.72 6.94
N ALA A 244 -14.62 4.17 6.09
CA ALA A 244 -14.41 4.23 4.66
C ALA A 244 -13.24 5.18 4.31
N VAL A 245 -12.38 4.72 3.42
CA VAL A 245 -11.31 5.53 2.82
C VAL A 245 -11.80 6.02 1.48
N ILE A 246 -11.95 7.34 1.35
CA ILE A 246 -12.45 7.98 0.14
C ILE A 246 -11.29 8.70 -0.57
N ASP A 247 -11.08 8.38 -1.85
CA ASP A 247 -10.09 9.04 -2.70
C ASP A 247 -10.75 9.42 -4.04
N GLY A 248 -11.23 10.64 -4.12
CA GLY A 248 -12.00 11.12 -5.26
C GLY A 248 -13.34 10.37 -5.41
N ALA A 249 -13.48 9.59 -6.48
CA ALA A 249 -14.65 8.74 -6.74
C ALA A 249 -14.47 7.30 -6.23
N ASP A 250 -13.27 6.95 -5.76
CA ASP A 250 -12.96 5.60 -5.28
C ASP A 250 -13.20 5.50 -3.77
N ILE A 251 -13.84 4.42 -3.35
CA ILE A 251 -14.13 4.12 -1.96
C ILE A 251 -13.60 2.74 -1.62
N GLY A 252 -13.02 2.61 -0.43
CA GLY A 252 -12.48 1.36 0.05
C GLY A 252 -12.39 1.29 1.56
N TRP A 253 -12.02 0.13 2.05
CA TRP A 253 -11.76 -0.12 3.47
C TRP A 253 -10.42 -0.82 3.64
N ALA A 254 -9.77 -0.56 4.76
CA ALA A 254 -8.61 -1.32 5.20
C ALA A 254 -9.05 -2.38 6.21
N GLY A 255 -8.54 -3.59 6.05
CA GLY A 255 -8.84 -4.72 6.90
C GLY A 255 -7.59 -5.55 7.24
N LEU A 256 -7.70 -6.37 8.27
CA LEU A 256 -6.65 -7.30 8.63
C LEU A 256 -6.69 -8.52 7.72
N HIS A 257 -5.54 -8.85 7.17
CA HIS A 257 -5.34 -10.06 6.42
C HIS A 257 -4.41 -11.00 7.20
N PHE A 258 -4.89 -12.19 7.49
CA PHE A 258 -4.11 -13.24 8.14
C PHE A 258 -3.49 -14.14 7.08
N TRP A 259 -2.22 -14.46 7.29
CA TRP A 259 -1.46 -15.38 6.46
C TRP A 259 -1.41 -16.76 7.12
N ASP A 260 -1.28 -17.81 6.34
CA ASP A 260 -1.23 -19.21 6.83
C ASP A 260 -0.12 -19.47 7.86
N ASN A 261 0.89 -18.61 7.91
CA ASN A 261 2.00 -18.69 8.85
C ASN A 261 1.77 -17.97 10.19
N GLY A 262 0.54 -17.49 10.45
CA GLY A 262 0.16 -16.80 11.67
C GLY A 262 0.50 -15.31 11.70
N TYR A 263 1.09 -14.77 10.62
CA TYR A 263 1.29 -13.34 10.49
C TYR A 263 0.03 -12.65 9.95
N TRP A 264 -0.07 -11.39 10.23
CA TRP A 264 -1.15 -10.55 9.74
C TRP A 264 -0.59 -9.23 9.18
N SER A 265 -1.34 -8.61 8.30
CA SER A 265 -1.03 -7.29 7.76
C SER A 265 -2.30 -6.49 7.57
N LEU A 266 -2.21 -5.17 7.78
CA LEU A 266 -3.28 -4.25 7.41
C LEU A 266 -3.16 -3.97 5.90
N LYS A 267 -4.22 -4.23 5.15
CA LYS A 267 -4.27 -3.97 3.71
C LYS A 267 -5.67 -3.58 3.25
N PRO A 268 -5.80 -2.97 2.06
CA PRO A 268 -7.11 -2.73 1.47
C PRO A 268 -7.91 -4.02 1.35
N CYS A 269 -9.20 -3.95 1.67
CA CYS A 269 -10.13 -5.07 1.49
C CYS A 269 -10.20 -5.47 0.01
N GLY A 270 -10.24 -6.76 -0.25
CA GLY A 270 -10.46 -7.32 -1.58
C GLY A 270 -11.91 -7.12 -2.08
N MET A 271 -12.20 -7.63 -3.27
CA MET A 271 -13.53 -7.53 -3.88
C MET A 271 -14.48 -8.68 -3.48
N TYR A 272 -14.03 -9.59 -2.62
CA TYR A 272 -14.79 -10.79 -2.28
C TYR A 272 -15.95 -10.52 -1.33
N LEU A 273 -16.90 -11.47 -1.28
CA LEU A 273 -18.10 -11.35 -0.45
C LEU A 273 -17.82 -11.53 1.05
N TYR A 274 -16.95 -12.48 1.41
CA TYR A 274 -16.72 -12.86 2.81
C TYR A 274 -15.70 -12.00 3.54
N ASP A 275 -14.69 -11.53 2.82
CA ASP A 275 -13.55 -10.80 3.38
C ASP A 275 -13.26 -9.49 2.64
N GLY A 276 -14.26 -8.95 1.95
CA GLY A 276 -14.04 -7.80 1.08
C GLY A 276 -15.24 -6.87 0.90
N ILE A 277 -15.04 -5.94 -0.02
CA ILE A 277 -15.96 -4.83 -0.32
C ILE A 277 -17.36 -5.33 -0.71
N ALA A 278 -17.48 -6.44 -1.45
CA ALA A 278 -18.78 -6.93 -1.88
C ALA A 278 -19.71 -7.28 -0.70
N GLY A 279 -19.16 -7.80 0.40
CA GLY A 279 -19.93 -8.05 1.64
C GLY A 279 -20.37 -6.77 2.31
N ILE A 280 -19.49 -5.78 2.37
CA ILE A 280 -19.80 -4.45 2.92
C ILE A 280 -20.92 -3.79 2.12
N VAL A 281 -20.80 -3.74 0.80
CA VAL A 281 -21.81 -3.14 -0.08
C VAL A 281 -23.15 -3.87 0.03
N LEU A 282 -23.14 -5.20 0.09
CA LEU A 282 -24.37 -5.98 0.28
C LEU A 282 -25.07 -5.66 1.61
N PHE A 283 -24.28 -5.54 2.69
CA PHE A 283 -24.82 -5.13 4.00
C PHE A 283 -25.42 -3.73 3.93
N LEU A 284 -24.70 -2.74 3.39
CA LEU A 284 -25.18 -1.37 3.30
C LEU A 284 -26.42 -1.24 2.40
N ALA A 285 -26.48 -1.97 1.28
CA ALA A 285 -27.67 -2.01 0.43
C ALA A 285 -28.89 -2.56 1.16
N LYS A 286 -28.72 -3.64 1.95
CA LYS A 286 -29.80 -4.20 2.81
C LYS A 286 -30.17 -3.26 3.95
N TYR A 287 -29.20 -2.55 4.50
CA TYR A 287 -29.45 -1.53 5.52
C TYR A 287 -30.33 -0.40 4.97
N LEU A 288 -30.04 0.14 3.78
CA LEU A 288 -30.84 1.17 3.14
C LEU A 288 -32.27 0.71 2.80
N ASP A 289 -32.42 -0.54 2.38
CA ASP A 289 -33.75 -1.14 2.09
C ASP A 289 -34.63 -1.22 3.35
N ARG A 290 -34.01 -1.60 4.48
CA ARG A 290 -34.74 -1.80 5.75
C ARG A 290 -34.98 -0.52 6.56
N TYR A 291 -34.02 0.43 6.52
CA TYR A 291 -33.97 1.63 7.36
C TYR A 291 -34.00 2.90 6.51
N GLN A 292 -35.14 3.21 5.89
CA GLN A 292 -35.28 4.31 4.93
C GLN A 292 -35.07 5.70 5.55
N ASP A 293 -35.35 5.89 6.82
CA ASP A 293 -35.27 7.18 7.54
C ASP A 293 -34.08 7.25 8.51
N SER A 294 -33.04 6.45 8.32
CA SER A 294 -31.88 6.46 9.23
C SER A 294 -31.00 7.71 9.07
N SER A 295 -30.44 8.17 10.17
CA SER A 295 -29.46 9.28 10.16
C SER A 295 -28.22 8.99 9.31
N CYS A 296 -27.84 7.71 9.18
CA CYS A 296 -26.70 7.25 8.37
C CYS A 296 -27.01 7.12 6.88
N ARG A 297 -28.27 7.32 6.45
CA ARG A 297 -28.66 7.10 5.04
C ARG A 297 -27.81 7.94 4.07
N GLN A 298 -27.63 9.22 4.37
CA GLN A 298 -26.88 10.12 3.51
C GLN A 298 -25.41 9.73 3.38
N ASP A 299 -24.83 9.17 4.45
CA ASP A 299 -23.44 8.71 4.42
C ASP A 299 -23.29 7.38 3.67
N VAL A 300 -24.27 6.49 3.82
CA VAL A 300 -24.33 5.22 3.07
C VAL A 300 -24.59 5.46 1.57
N GLU A 301 -25.41 6.44 1.21
CA GLU A 301 -25.68 6.78 -0.20
C GLU A 301 -24.47 7.42 -0.92
N LYS A 302 -23.49 7.92 -0.18
CA LYS A 302 -22.23 8.44 -0.73
C LYS A 302 -21.22 7.32 -1.03
N ILE A 303 -21.40 6.17 -0.41
CA ILE A 303 -20.60 4.96 -0.55
C ILE A 303 -21.19 4.08 -1.66
#